data_880e72fbe56439913bbfe922534f9dd4
#
_entry.id   880e72fbe56439913bbfe922534f9dd4
#
_cell.length_a   1.000
_cell.length_b   1.000
_cell.length_c   1.000
_cell.angle_alpha   90.00
_cell.angle_beta   90.00
_cell.angle_gamma   90.00
#
_symmetry.space_group_name_H-M   'P 1'
#
loop_
_entity.id
_entity.type
_entity.pdbx_description
1 polymer ?
#
loop_
_entity_poly.entity_id
_entity_poly.type
_entity_poly.pdbx_seq_one_letter_code
_entity_poly.pdbx_strand_id
1 'polypeptide(L)'
;MMKSKELKNPIEEARRYVTNAEENIKKAVYDPETKSYLDSKYVKTAGDILWKGCLIALDAVLHVRQGKGRPSIDKYKEAAAKRDHKLLSFIVNGYNIMQLSMGYDGMKDKKVCEMGFEYANDIINRCAVLYNPEVVVA
;
A
#
# COMPACT_ATOMS: atom_id res chain seq x y z
N MET A 1 -29.40 -2.86 -4.10
CA MET A 1 -29.06 -3.07 -4.70
C MET A 1 -27.85 -3.30 -4.96
N MET A 2 -27.22 -3.88 -5.21
CA MET A 2 -26.12 -4.23 -5.53
C MET A 2 -25.30 -3.35 -5.97
N LYS A 3 -25.65 -2.60 -6.24
CA LYS A 3 -24.97 -1.67 -6.75
C LYS A 3 -23.93 -1.11 -5.92
N SER A 4 -24.03 -1.10 -4.59
CA SER A 4 -23.01 -0.48 -3.78
C SER A 4 -21.65 -1.09 -4.03
N LYS A 5 -21.63 -2.41 -4.36
CA LYS A 5 -20.41 -3.02 -4.64
C LYS A 5 -19.79 -2.50 -5.90
N GLU A 6 -20.57 -2.29 -6.90
CA GLU A 6 -20.10 -1.80 -8.15
C GLU A 6 -19.66 -0.35 -8.08
N LEU A 7 -20.23 0.39 -7.13
CA LEU A 7 -19.93 1.79 -6.99
C LEU A 7 -18.87 2.06 -5.93
N LYS A 8 -18.23 1.01 -5.41
CA LYS A 8 -17.26 1.17 -4.36
C LYS A 8 -16.09 2.02 -4.83
N ASN A 9 -15.74 3.00 -4.03
CA ASN A 9 -14.62 3.88 -4.32
C ASN A 9 -13.32 3.13 -4.04
N PRO A 10 -12.42 3.04 -5.02
CA PRO A 10 -11.16 2.30 -4.81
C PRO A 10 -10.28 2.94 -3.74
N ILE A 11 -10.37 4.25 -3.54
CA ILE A 11 -9.60 4.88 -2.49
C ILE A 11 -10.08 4.41 -1.12
N GLU A 12 -11.41 4.31 -0.94
CA GLU A 12 -11.95 3.79 0.31
C GLU A 12 -11.55 2.33 0.53
N GLU A 13 -11.55 1.56 -0.55
CA GLU A 13 -11.14 0.17 -0.45
C GLU A 13 -9.67 0.06 -0.04
N ALA A 14 -8.80 0.91 -0.61
CA ALA A 14 -7.40 0.93 -0.23
C ALA A 14 -7.24 1.26 1.25
N ARG A 15 -8.02 2.20 1.77
CA ARG A 15 -7.94 2.57 3.18
C ARG A 15 -8.37 1.43 4.09
N ARG A 16 -9.31 0.61 3.63
CA ARG A 16 -9.72 -0.57 4.42
C ARG A 16 -8.59 -1.56 4.57
N TYR A 17 -7.75 -1.68 3.54
CA TYR A 17 -6.58 -2.54 3.64
C TYR A 17 -5.62 -2.02 4.71
N VAL A 18 -5.44 -0.69 4.81
CA VAL A 18 -4.60 -0.13 5.87
C VAL A 18 -5.16 -0.49 7.25
N THR A 19 -6.48 -0.35 7.42
CA THR A 19 -7.13 -0.72 8.68
C THR A 19 -6.92 -2.20 8.98
N ASN A 20 -7.05 -3.05 7.96
CA ASN A 20 -6.84 -4.49 8.16
C ASN A 20 -5.40 -4.79 8.57
N ALA A 21 -4.43 -4.06 7.98
CA ALA A 21 -3.04 -4.24 8.35
C ALA A 21 -2.80 -3.81 9.80
N GLU A 22 -3.45 -2.72 10.24
CA GLU A 22 -3.33 -2.27 11.62
C GLU A 22 -3.86 -3.32 12.59
N GLU A 23 -5.00 -3.92 12.26
CA GLU A 23 -5.57 -4.96 13.10
C GLU A 23 -4.69 -6.19 13.13
N ASN A 24 -4.08 -6.49 12.00
CA ASN A 24 -3.22 -7.67 11.91
C ASN A 24 -1.94 -7.51 12.74
N ILE A 25 -1.30 -6.34 12.68
CA ILE A 25 -0.05 -6.15 13.39
C ILE A 25 -0.27 -6.09 14.91
N LYS A 26 -1.47 -5.74 15.34
CA LYS A 26 -1.78 -5.73 16.78
C LYS A 26 -1.74 -7.13 17.37
N LYS A 27 -1.78 -8.17 16.56
CA LYS A 27 -1.67 -9.54 17.04
C LYS A 27 -0.24 -9.88 17.46
N ALA A 28 0.74 -9.13 16.97
CA ALA A 28 2.12 -9.34 17.36
C ALA A 28 2.34 -8.68 18.73
N VAL A 29 3.06 -9.37 19.59
CA VAL A 29 3.37 -8.80 20.90
C VAL A 29 4.52 -7.82 20.74
N TYR A 30 4.34 -6.61 21.27
CA TYR A 30 5.38 -5.60 21.20
C TYR A 30 6.24 -5.64 22.45
N ASP A 31 7.56 -5.62 22.28
CA ASP A 31 8.52 -5.59 23.37
C ASP A 31 9.08 -4.18 23.48
N PRO A 32 8.71 -3.42 24.54
CA PRO A 32 9.19 -2.06 24.68
C PRO A 32 10.68 -1.94 24.94
N GLU A 33 11.32 -3.00 25.43
CA GLU A 33 12.74 -2.94 25.69
C GLU A 33 13.55 -2.96 24.40
N THR A 34 13.19 -3.83 23.47
CA THR A 34 13.88 -3.90 22.20
C THR A 34 13.25 -3.00 21.15
N LYS A 35 12.09 -2.44 21.45
CA LYS A 35 11.31 -1.61 20.51
C LYS A 35 11.01 -2.37 19.24
N SER A 36 10.70 -3.65 19.39
CA SER A 36 10.43 -4.55 18.28
C SER A 36 9.24 -5.43 18.59
N TYR A 37 8.60 -5.92 17.55
CA TYR A 37 7.57 -6.93 17.70
C TYR A 37 8.27 -8.29 17.86
N LEU A 38 7.64 -9.20 18.60
CA LEU A 38 8.25 -10.50 18.86
C LEU A 38 8.08 -11.48 17.70
N ASP A 39 7.03 -11.31 16.92
CA ASP A 39 6.70 -12.27 15.87
C ASP A 39 6.71 -11.62 14.49
N SER A 40 7.65 -11.98 13.65
CA SER A 40 7.80 -11.41 12.32
C SER A 40 6.66 -11.81 11.39
N LYS A 41 5.93 -12.88 11.72
CA LYS A 41 4.83 -13.34 10.88
C LYS A 41 3.79 -12.24 10.67
N TYR A 42 3.45 -11.54 11.73
CA TYR A 42 2.44 -10.49 11.62
C TYR A 42 2.98 -9.23 10.93
N VAL A 43 4.28 -8.98 11.05
CA VAL A 43 4.91 -7.89 10.33
C VAL A 43 4.86 -8.17 8.83
N LYS A 44 5.20 -9.40 8.43
CA LYS A 44 5.17 -9.77 7.01
C LYS A 44 3.77 -9.65 6.44
N THR A 45 2.78 -10.14 7.17
CA THR A 45 1.40 -10.07 6.71
C THR A 45 0.93 -8.63 6.60
N ALA A 46 1.26 -7.81 7.59
CA ALA A 46 0.86 -6.40 7.55
C ALA A 46 1.48 -5.67 6.36
N GLY A 47 2.77 -5.90 6.11
CA GLY A 47 3.44 -5.26 4.97
C GLY A 47 2.80 -5.66 3.64
N ASP A 48 2.47 -6.93 3.50
CA ASP A 48 1.83 -7.43 2.29
C ASP A 48 0.46 -6.80 2.10
N ILE A 49 -0.33 -6.69 3.17
CA ILE A 49 -1.66 -6.09 3.10
C ILE A 49 -1.55 -4.60 2.75
N LEU A 50 -0.60 -3.89 3.36
CA LEU A 50 -0.40 -2.48 3.08
C LEU A 50 -0.08 -2.26 1.60
N TRP A 51 0.82 -3.06 1.06
CA TRP A 51 1.21 -2.87 -0.34
C TRP A 51 0.05 -3.20 -1.28
N LYS A 52 -0.72 -4.22 -0.97
CA LYS A 52 -1.91 -4.54 -1.78
C LYS A 52 -2.91 -3.39 -1.77
N GLY A 53 -3.09 -2.74 -0.62
CA GLY A 53 -3.95 -1.56 -0.55
C GLY A 53 -3.43 -0.44 -1.42
N CYS A 54 -2.11 -0.22 -1.38
CA CYS A 54 -1.50 0.79 -2.24
C CYS A 54 -1.73 0.48 -3.71
N LEU A 55 -1.62 -0.80 -4.10
CA LEU A 55 -1.82 -1.18 -5.49
C LEU A 55 -3.25 -0.89 -5.96
N ILE A 56 -4.23 -1.08 -5.08
CA ILE A 56 -5.62 -0.75 -5.43
C ILE A 56 -5.73 0.74 -5.77
N ALA A 57 -5.14 1.60 -4.94
CA ALA A 57 -5.20 3.04 -5.18
C ALA A 57 -4.39 3.42 -6.43
N LEU A 58 -3.21 2.82 -6.60
CA LEU A 58 -2.36 3.12 -7.74
C LEU A 58 -3.02 2.68 -9.06
N ASP A 59 -3.66 1.53 -9.06
CA ASP A 59 -4.34 1.05 -10.26
C ASP A 59 -5.46 2.01 -10.66
N ALA A 60 -6.14 2.59 -9.69
CA ALA A 60 -7.24 3.51 -9.97
C ALA A 60 -6.78 4.84 -10.55
N VAL A 61 -5.53 5.22 -10.30
CA VAL A 61 -4.99 6.52 -10.72
C VAL A 61 -4.09 6.40 -11.93
N LEU A 62 -3.23 5.38 -11.96
CA LEU A 62 -2.19 5.28 -12.98
C LEU A 62 -2.62 4.47 -14.19
N HIS A 63 -3.63 3.61 -14.02
CA HIS A 63 -4.16 2.82 -15.14
C HIS A 63 -3.07 2.04 -15.87
N VAL A 64 -2.18 1.42 -15.09
CA VAL A 64 -1.08 0.66 -15.67
C VAL A 64 -1.64 -0.58 -16.37
N ARG A 65 -1.25 -0.75 -17.64
CA ARG A 65 -1.76 -1.87 -18.38
C ARG A 65 -1.20 -3.16 -17.87
N GLN A 66 -2.07 -4.15 -17.73
CA GLN A 66 -1.68 -5.46 -17.27
C GLN A 66 -1.73 -6.42 -18.44
N GLY A 67 -0.62 -7.06 -18.73
CA GLY A 67 -0.65 -8.11 -19.72
C GLY A 67 -1.10 -9.37 -19.02
N LYS A 68 -0.15 -10.25 -18.76
CA LYS A 68 -0.44 -11.45 -18.02
C LYS A 68 0.01 -11.25 -16.61
N GLY A 69 -0.94 -11.13 -15.71
CA GLY A 69 -0.62 -10.93 -14.31
C GLY A 69 -0.37 -9.48 -13.97
N ARG A 70 0.10 -9.27 -12.76
CA ARG A 70 0.29 -7.93 -12.25
C ARG A 70 1.52 -7.25 -12.85
N PRO A 71 1.44 -5.98 -13.19
CA PRO A 71 2.62 -5.26 -13.69
C PRO A 71 3.71 -5.20 -12.64
N SER A 72 4.95 -5.10 -13.08
CA SER A 72 6.09 -4.99 -12.18
C SER A 72 6.10 -3.62 -11.51
N ILE A 73 6.87 -3.52 -10.42
CA ILE A 73 7.03 -2.24 -9.72
C ILE A 73 7.60 -1.17 -10.66
N ASP A 74 8.45 -1.56 -11.61
CA ASP A 74 9.02 -0.60 -12.55
C ASP A 74 7.95 0.05 -13.42
N LYS A 75 6.91 -0.70 -13.78
CA LYS A 75 5.82 -0.13 -14.58
C LYS A 75 5.06 0.92 -13.78
N TYR A 76 4.85 0.67 -12.49
CA TYR A 76 4.19 1.68 -11.64
C TYR A 76 5.06 2.92 -11.51
N LYS A 77 6.38 2.72 -11.36
CA LYS A 77 7.28 3.86 -11.26
C LYS A 77 7.28 4.69 -12.55
N GLU A 78 7.29 4.03 -13.70
CA GLU A 78 7.24 4.72 -14.98
C GLU A 78 5.96 5.53 -15.12
N ALA A 79 4.83 4.93 -14.78
CA ALA A 79 3.54 5.61 -14.88
C ALA A 79 3.47 6.80 -13.93
N ALA A 80 3.98 6.63 -12.71
CA ALA A 80 3.97 7.71 -11.74
C ALA A 80 4.90 8.84 -12.16
N ALA A 81 6.05 8.51 -12.75
CA ALA A 81 6.99 9.53 -13.21
C ALA A 81 6.35 10.46 -14.23
N LYS A 82 5.46 9.94 -15.05
CA LYS A 82 4.77 10.74 -16.05
C LYS A 82 3.59 11.51 -15.48
N ARG A 83 3.04 11.07 -14.37
CA ARG A 83 1.82 11.64 -13.84
C ARG A 83 2.06 12.60 -12.67
N ASP A 84 2.93 12.24 -11.73
CA ASP A 84 3.05 13.00 -10.50
C ASP A 84 4.34 12.62 -9.77
N HIS A 85 5.26 13.55 -9.67
CA HIS A 85 6.57 13.27 -9.06
C HIS A 85 6.47 12.96 -7.57
N LYS A 86 5.51 13.56 -6.88
CA LYS A 86 5.35 13.31 -5.46
C LYS A 86 4.92 11.86 -5.26
N LEU A 87 4.00 11.38 -6.09
CA LEU A 87 3.57 10.00 -6.02
C LEU A 87 4.73 9.05 -6.32
N LEU A 88 5.55 9.38 -7.31
CA LEU A 88 6.71 8.56 -7.63
C LEU A 88 7.63 8.41 -6.41
N SER A 89 7.90 9.51 -5.73
CA SER A 89 8.76 9.48 -4.55
C SER A 89 8.20 8.57 -3.47
N PHE A 90 6.89 8.68 -3.22
CA PHE A 90 6.24 7.82 -2.21
C PHE A 90 6.29 6.35 -2.61
N ILE A 91 6.13 6.05 -3.90
CA ILE A 91 6.18 4.66 -4.38
C ILE A 91 7.58 4.07 -4.17
N VAL A 92 8.62 4.83 -4.58
CA VAL A 92 10.00 4.34 -4.47
C VAL A 92 10.33 4.00 -3.03
N ASN A 93 10.04 4.91 -2.12
CA ASN A 93 10.39 4.70 -0.71
C ASN A 93 9.45 3.72 -0.03
N GLY A 94 8.16 3.81 -0.35
CA GLY A 94 7.14 2.98 0.30
C GLY A 94 7.28 1.52 -0.08
N TYR A 95 7.55 1.23 -1.34
CA TYR A 95 7.70 -0.15 -1.78
C TYR A 95 8.83 -0.84 -1.01
N ASN A 96 9.96 -0.15 -0.87
CA ASN A 96 11.09 -0.74 -0.17
C ASN A 96 10.74 -1.08 1.28
N ILE A 97 9.99 -0.22 1.95
CA ILE A 97 9.62 -0.48 3.34
C ILE A 97 8.54 -1.55 3.45
N MET A 98 7.44 -1.38 2.72
CA MET A 98 6.29 -2.26 2.87
C MET A 98 6.53 -3.65 2.30
N GLN A 99 7.05 -3.73 1.10
CA GLN A 99 7.14 -5.00 0.42
C GLN A 99 8.45 -5.73 0.74
N LEU A 100 9.53 -5.01 0.88
CA LEU A 100 10.83 -5.64 1.12
C LEU A 100 11.15 -5.74 2.61
N SER A 101 11.18 -4.61 3.32
CA SER A 101 11.56 -4.65 4.75
C SER A 101 10.54 -5.39 5.60
N MET A 102 9.26 -5.06 5.45
CA MET A 102 8.22 -5.72 6.23
C MET A 102 7.80 -7.04 5.60
N GLY A 103 7.34 -6.98 4.35
CA GLY A 103 6.72 -8.13 3.71
C GLY A 103 7.66 -9.29 3.46
N TYR A 104 8.85 -9.01 2.96
CA TYR A 104 9.80 -10.06 2.62
C TYR A 104 10.70 -10.40 3.80
N ASP A 105 11.35 -9.38 4.38
CA ASP A 105 12.31 -9.60 5.45
C ASP A 105 11.67 -9.76 6.82
N GLY A 106 10.46 -9.26 7.01
CA GLY A 106 9.78 -9.35 8.31
C GLY A 106 10.51 -8.59 9.40
N MET A 107 11.05 -7.41 9.07
CA MET A 107 11.79 -6.61 10.04
C MET A 107 10.87 -6.20 11.18
N LYS A 108 11.27 -6.58 12.40
CA LYS A 108 10.41 -6.43 13.57
C LYS A 108 10.52 -5.08 14.26
N ASP A 109 11.41 -4.22 13.80
CA ASP A 109 11.61 -2.90 14.37
C ASP A 109 10.35 -2.07 14.24
N LYS A 110 9.88 -1.51 15.37
CA LYS A 110 8.64 -0.77 15.37
C LYS A 110 8.69 0.45 14.46
N LYS A 111 9.85 1.12 14.40
CA LYS A 111 9.97 2.30 13.56
C LYS A 111 9.83 1.97 12.08
N VAL A 112 10.40 0.84 11.66
CA VAL A 112 10.27 0.41 10.28
C VAL A 112 8.80 0.16 9.96
N CYS A 113 8.08 -0.49 10.86
CA CYS A 113 6.66 -0.76 10.65
C CYS A 113 5.86 0.53 10.59
N GLU A 114 6.15 1.49 11.47
CA GLU A 114 5.47 2.79 11.44
C GLU A 114 5.71 3.50 10.11
N MET A 115 6.93 3.43 9.59
CA MET A 115 7.23 4.03 8.29
C MET A 115 6.42 3.38 7.18
N GLY A 116 6.23 2.06 7.26
CA GLY A 116 5.41 1.36 6.28
C GLY A 116 3.98 1.89 6.26
N PHE A 117 3.39 2.07 7.44
CA PHE A 117 2.03 2.62 7.52
C PHE A 117 1.99 4.06 7.02
N GLU A 118 3.00 4.86 7.34
CA GLU A 118 3.05 6.25 6.87
C GLU A 118 3.13 6.32 5.35
N TYR A 119 4.00 5.51 4.74
CA TYR A 119 4.12 5.53 3.28
C TYR A 119 2.85 5.01 2.61
N ALA A 120 2.20 4.01 3.21
CA ALA A 120 0.94 3.53 2.65
C ALA A 120 -0.09 4.65 2.64
N ASN A 121 -0.20 5.37 3.75
CA ASN A 121 -1.13 6.50 3.83
C ASN A 121 -0.74 7.62 2.87
N ASP A 122 0.56 7.91 2.72
CA ASP A 122 1.02 8.94 1.78
C ASP A 122 0.64 8.59 0.35
N ILE A 123 0.84 7.34 -0.04
CA ILE A 123 0.50 6.89 -1.39
C ILE A 123 -1.01 7.00 -1.60
N ILE A 124 -1.80 6.48 -0.67
CA ILE A 124 -3.25 6.48 -0.82
C ILE A 124 -3.80 7.89 -0.80
N ASN A 125 -3.28 8.75 0.08
CA ASN A 125 -3.75 10.14 0.14
C ASN A 125 -3.40 10.88 -1.15
N ARG A 126 -2.20 10.64 -1.71
CA ARG A 126 -1.85 11.29 -2.96
C ARG A 126 -2.72 10.77 -4.10
N CYS A 127 -2.99 9.47 -4.12
CA CYS A 127 -3.89 8.91 -5.10
C CYS A 127 -5.30 9.52 -4.97
N ALA A 128 -5.74 9.78 -3.74
CA ALA A 128 -7.05 10.40 -3.54
C ALA A 128 -7.13 11.77 -4.19
N VAL A 129 -6.05 12.53 -4.13
CA VAL A 129 -6.00 13.85 -4.77
C VAL A 129 -6.07 13.73 -6.29
N LEU A 130 -5.45 12.70 -6.85
CA LEU A 130 -5.35 12.53 -8.29
C LEU A 130 -6.52 11.75 -8.89
N TYR A 131 -7.28 11.08 -8.06
CA TYR A 131 -8.33 10.19 -8.52
C TYR A 131 -9.47 10.96 -9.20
N ASN A 132 -9.86 10.49 -10.36
CA ASN A 132 -10.98 11.07 -11.11
C ASN A 132 -11.96 9.94 -11.43
N PRO A 133 -13.08 9.85 -10.72
CA PRO A 133 -14.02 8.74 -10.93
C PRO A 133 -14.68 8.74 -12.30
N GLU A 134 -14.56 9.84 -13.05
CA GLU A 134 -15.15 9.91 -14.38
C GLU A 134 -14.24 9.37 -15.46
N VAL A 135 -12.98 9.07 -15.14
CA VAL A 135 -12.08 8.47 -16.11
C VAL A 135 -12.31 6.97 -16.10
N VAL A 136 -12.66 6.42 -17.26
CA VAL A 136 -12.93 5.00 -17.39
C VAL A 136 -11.70 4.31 -17.95
N VAL A 137 -11.27 3.24 -17.30
CA VAL A 137 -10.13 2.48 -17.77
C VAL A 137 -10.61 1.46 -18.77
N ALA A 138 -10.06 1.55 -19.94
CA ALA A 138 -10.48 0.64 -21.02
C ALA A 138 -9.72 -0.67 -20.98
#